data_39efe643e4bae5fed45f35ca3e840ee1
#
_entry.id   39efe643e4bae5fed45f35ca3e840ee1
#
_cell.length_a   1.000
_cell.length_b   1.000
_cell.length_c   1.000
_cell.angle_alpha   90.00
_cell.angle_beta   90.00
_cell.angle_gamma   90.00
#
_symmetry.space_group_name_H-M   'P 1'
#
loop_
_entity.id
_entity.type
_entity.pdbx_description
1 polymer ?
#
loop_
_entity_poly.entity_id
_entity_poly.type
_entity_poly.pdbx_seq_one_letter_code
_entity_poly.pdbx_strand_id
1 'polypeptide(L)'
;MACPLWERHRHVVAEKTIKKDILFYLMPIPLAFCSLLVGPSDLVSARHIWEWAVNGIFQTGFAQNYDKELLEAVVLNTRLPRIILALLIGASLTASGTTLQALFRNPLVSPDILGLSSGAAFGAALTYVIPSLPVQPMAFFFGLMAAGLSYFLAVKNREVSTVSLILSGVIVSAVFTALLATLQFFADPFKLQTIIHWTMGNLHNGSWSKVRSSALLILIGCAWLFIIRWRMNVLALGEEETRVVGLNPRREKLLLLIPATLVASASVAVSGIIGMVGLAVPHMVRIMVGPDNTRAIPVSFAFGGSFLLIVDTLSRTMTSFEIPVGIFTTLIGGPFFVILLKRAKLLPMGV
;
A
#
# COMPACT_ATOMS: atom_id res chain seq x y z
N MET A 1 -9.25 -24.57 41.65
CA MET A 1 -10.02 -23.31 41.80
C MET A 1 -9.23 -22.21 41.09
N ALA A 2 -9.67 -21.77 39.90
CA ALA A 2 -9.02 -20.67 39.14
C ALA A 2 -9.33 -19.37 39.88
N CYS A 3 -8.29 -18.52 40.05
CA CYS A 3 -8.41 -17.28 40.79
C CYS A 3 -9.30 -16.28 40.02
N PRO A 4 -10.43 -15.82 40.55
CA PRO A 4 -11.39 -14.96 39.84
C PRO A 4 -10.81 -13.60 39.40
N LEU A 5 -9.72 -13.17 40.03
CA LEU A 5 -9.03 -11.93 39.70
C LEU A 5 -8.29 -12.00 38.35
N TRP A 6 -7.78 -13.16 37.95
CA TRP A 6 -7.05 -13.37 36.71
C TRP A 6 -7.98 -13.38 35.49
N GLU A 7 -9.17 -13.96 35.60
CA GLU A 7 -10.19 -13.92 34.55
C GLU A 7 -10.71 -12.49 34.33
N ARG A 8 -10.96 -11.75 35.41
CA ARG A 8 -11.38 -10.35 35.32
C ARG A 8 -10.32 -9.46 34.67
N HIS A 9 -9.04 -9.70 34.95
CA HIS A 9 -7.94 -8.96 34.32
C HIS A 9 -7.84 -9.28 32.83
N ARG A 10 -7.98 -10.52 32.44
CA ARG A 10 -8.05 -10.95 31.04
C ARG A 10 -9.20 -10.29 30.28
N HIS A 11 -10.39 -10.25 30.84
CA HIS A 11 -11.55 -9.62 30.20
C HIS A 11 -11.35 -8.11 29.99
N VAL A 12 -10.81 -7.41 30.99
CA VAL A 12 -10.56 -5.96 30.91
C VAL A 12 -9.48 -5.65 29.87
N VAL A 13 -8.41 -6.44 29.79
CA VAL A 13 -7.34 -6.27 28.80
C VAL A 13 -7.85 -6.59 27.40
N ALA A 14 -8.62 -7.66 27.22
CA ALA A 14 -9.24 -8.03 25.96
C ALA A 14 -10.23 -6.96 25.47
N GLU A 15 -11.07 -6.43 26.35
CA GLU A 15 -12.03 -5.38 26.02
C GLU A 15 -11.37 -4.06 25.58
N LYS A 16 -10.33 -3.63 26.30
CA LYS A 16 -9.54 -2.44 25.92
C LYS A 16 -8.84 -2.63 24.58
N THR A 17 -8.39 -3.84 24.29
CA THR A 17 -7.72 -4.20 23.03
C THR A 17 -8.71 -4.15 21.88
N ILE A 18 -9.90 -4.75 22.03
CA ILE A 18 -10.97 -4.75 21.03
C ILE A 18 -11.44 -3.32 20.73
N LYS A 19 -11.63 -2.48 21.74
CA LYS A 19 -12.03 -1.07 21.55
C LYS A 19 -11.00 -0.27 20.74
N LYS A 20 -9.70 -0.50 20.97
CA LYS A 20 -8.64 0.12 20.16
C LYS A 20 -8.65 -0.35 18.71
N ASP A 21 -8.84 -1.64 18.49
CA ASP A 21 -8.87 -2.20 17.13
C ASP A 21 -10.07 -1.66 16.32
N ILE A 22 -11.24 -1.52 16.95
CA ILE A 22 -12.44 -0.91 16.35
C ILE A 22 -12.16 0.52 15.89
N LEU A 23 -11.44 1.32 16.70
CA LEU A 23 -11.07 2.68 16.33
C LEU A 23 -10.22 2.71 15.05
N PHE A 24 -9.26 1.78 14.90
CA PHE A 24 -8.47 1.68 13.68
C PHE A 24 -9.33 1.30 12.46
N TYR A 25 -10.27 0.35 12.61
CA TYR A 25 -11.13 -0.06 11.50
C TYR A 25 -12.09 1.02 11.03
N LEU A 26 -12.52 1.89 11.92
CA LEU A 26 -13.42 3.00 11.59
C LEU A 26 -12.67 4.24 11.05
N MET A 27 -11.37 4.34 11.27
CA MET A 27 -10.56 5.51 10.88
C MET A 27 -10.67 5.91 9.39
N PRO A 28 -10.74 4.98 8.41
CA PRO A 28 -10.88 5.37 7.00
C PRO A 28 -12.16 6.15 6.68
N ILE A 29 -13.25 5.92 7.42
CA ILE A 29 -14.57 6.51 7.12
C ILE A 29 -14.56 8.03 7.33
N PRO A 30 -14.25 8.58 8.53
CA PRO A 30 -14.20 10.01 8.73
C PRO A 30 -13.13 10.69 7.87
N LEU A 31 -12.00 10.02 7.62
CA LEU A 31 -10.95 10.57 6.77
C LEU A 31 -11.38 10.66 5.30
N ALA A 32 -12.11 9.66 4.78
CA ALA A 32 -12.68 9.71 3.45
C ALA A 32 -13.68 10.85 3.31
N PHE A 33 -14.53 11.04 4.32
CA PHE A 33 -15.48 12.16 4.36
C PHE A 33 -14.76 13.51 4.39
N CYS A 34 -13.78 13.69 5.27
CA CYS A 34 -12.98 14.93 5.31
C CYS A 34 -12.25 15.18 3.98
N SER A 35 -11.65 14.14 3.39
CA SER A 35 -10.94 14.23 2.10
C SER A 35 -11.88 14.58 0.94
N LEU A 36 -13.16 14.19 1.02
CA LEU A 36 -14.18 14.54 0.03
C LEU A 36 -14.49 16.04 0.07
N LEU A 37 -14.56 16.62 1.28
CA LEU A 37 -14.85 18.04 1.50
C LEU A 37 -13.70 18.95 1.10
N VAL A 38 -12.45 18.48 1.21
CA VAL A 38 -11.26 19.29 0.97
C VAL A 38 -10.72 19.06 -0.46
N GLY A 39 -10.44 20.14 -1.18
CA GLY A 39 -9.87 20.07 -2.54
C GLY A 39 -9.27 21.40 -2.99
N PRO A 40 -8.45 21.40 -4.05
CA PRO A 40 -7.72 22.58 -4.51
C PRO A 40 -8.61 23.63 -5.22
N SER A 41 -9.86 23.33 -5.52
CA SER A 41 -10.76 24.21 -6.26
C SER A 41 -11.63 25.05 -5.33
N ASP A 42 -11.50 26.36 -5.42
CA ASP A 42 -12.36 27.32 -4.71
C ASP A 42 -13.81 27.31 -5.21
N LEU A 43 -14.03 26.87 -6.46
CA LEU A 43 -15.37 26.76 -7.07
C LEU A 43 -16.24 25.69 -6.41
N VAL A 44 -15.62 24.67 -5.83
CA VAL A 44 -16.30 23.55 -5.15
C VAL A 44 -15.84 23.51 -3.68
N SER A 45 -16.42 24.43 -2.89
CA SER A 45 -16.11 24.53 -1.46
C SER A 45 -16.79 23.42 -0.64
N ALA A 46 -16.26 23.16 0.56
CA ALA A 46 -16.84 22.20 1.52
C ALA A 46 -18.33 22.52 1.83
N ARG A 47 -18.70 23.82 1.84
CA ARG A 47 -20.09 24.27 2.04
C ARG A 47 -20.99 23.81 0.91
N HIS A 48 -20.57 23.97 -0.35
CA HIS A 48 -21.36 23.55 -1.52
C HIS A 48 -21.59 22.04 -1.53
N ILE A 49 -20.54 21.25 -1.17
CA ILE A 49 -20.66 19.79 -1.08
C ILE A 49 -21.61 19.38 0.03
N TRP A 50 -21.55 20.04 1.18
CA TRP A 50 -22.45 19.79 2.30
C TRP A 50 -23.90 20.09 1.94
N GLU A 51 -24.18 21.29 1.36
CA GLU A 51 -25.49 21.68 0.90
C GLU A 51 -26.06 20.70 -0.15
N TRP A 52 -25.22 20.28 -1.10
CA TRP A 52 -25.59 19.27 -2.11
C TRP A 52 -25.93 17.91 -1.47
N ALA A 53 -25.14 17.43 -0.53
CA ALA A 53 -25.38 16.15 0.14
C ALA A 53 -26.66 16.18 0.98
N VAL A 54 -26.88 17.26 1.74
CA VAL A 54 -28.08 17.46 2.56
C VAL A 54 -29.32 17.60 1.69
N ASN A 55 -29.29 18.39 0.62
CA ASN A 55 -30.37 18.48 -0.34
C ASN A 55 -30.72 17.18 -1.02
N GLY A 56 -29.69 16.37 -1.38
CA GLY A 56 -29.86 15.05 -1.98
C GLY A 56 -30.52 14.03 -1.06
N ILE A 57 -30.23 14.08 0.25
CA ILE A 57 -30.77 13.15 1.24
C ILE A 57 -32.13 13.60 1.78
N PHE A 58 -32.27 14.88 2.11
CA PHE A 58 -33.42 15.40 2.87
C PHE A 58 -34.37 16.27 2.03
N GLN A 59 -34.06 16.55 0.75
CA GLN A 59 -34.86 17.39 -0.16
C GLN A 59 -35.24 18.78 0.46
N THR A 60 -34.29 19.37 1.19
CA THR A 60 -34.49 20.54 2.06
C THR A 60 -34.73 21.84 1.30
N GLY A 61 -34.61 21.89 -0.02
CA GLY A 61 -34.89 23.05 -0.84
C GLY A 61 -33.97 24.25 -0.61
N PHE A 62 -32.76 24.06 -0.05
CA PHE A 62 -31.79 25.14 0.05
C PHE A 62 -31.53 25.78 -1.32
N ALA A 63 -31.47 27.11 -1.36
CA ALA A 63 -31.15 27.85 -2.58
C ALA A 63 -29.80 27.33 -3.13
N GLN A 64 -29.81 26.81 -4.36
CA GLN A 64 -28.62 26.25 -4.99
C GLN A 64 -27.75 27.39 -5.54
N ASN A 65 -26.80 27.88 -4.74
CA ASN A 65 -25.82 28.88 -5.16
C ASN A 65 -24.57 28.23 -5.79
N TYR A 66 -24.72 27.04 -6.39
CA TYR A 66 -23.61 26.31 -7.00
C TYR A 66 -24.07 25.63 -8.30
N ASP A 67 -23.13 25.46 -9.23
CA ASP A 67 -23.35 24.67 -10.43
C ASP A 67 -23.38 23.17 -10.04
N LYS A 68 -24.57 22.58 -10.10
CA LYS A 68 -24.81 21.19 -9.71
C LYS A 68 -24.05 20.21 -10.61
N GLU A 69 -24.00 20.44 -11.92
CA GLU A 69 -23.30 19.55 -12.85
C GLU A 69 -21.79 19.54 -12.60
N LEU A 70 -21.22 20.73 -12.39
CA LEU A 70 -19.80 20.88 -12.04
C LEU A 70 -19.49 20.18 -10.70
N LEU A 71 -20.34 20.36 -9.71
CA LEU A 71 -20.15 19.79 -8.38
C LEU A 71 -20.23 18.25 -8.43
N GLU A 72 -21.21 17.69 -9.12
CA GLU A 72 -21.35 16.25 -9.32
C GLU A 72 -20.17 15.68 -10.09
N ALA A 73 -19.69 16.33 -11.14
CA ALA A 73 -18.52 15.93 -11.90
C ALA A 73 -17.26 15.90 -11.02
N VAL A 74 -17.02 16.92 -10.21
CA VAL A 74 -15.86 16.99 -9.31
C VAL A 74 -15.95 15.96 -8.20
N VAL A 75 -17.08 15.85 -7.53
CA VAL A 75 -17.25 14.96 -6.38
C VAL A 75 -17.27 13.50 -6.82
N LEU A 76 -18.10 13.13 -7.79
CA LEU A 76 -18.35 11.74 -8.16
C LEU A 76 -17.31 11.19 -9.15
N ASN A 77 -16.79 12.02 -10.07
CA ASN A 77 -15.91 11.52 -11.13
C ASN A 77 -14.41 11.84 -10.89
N THR A 78 -14.10 12.74 -9.95
CA THR A 78 -12.71 13.11 -9.65
C THR A 78 -12.33 12.75 -8.23
N ARG A 79 -13.01 13.28 -7.19
CA ARG A 79 -12.61 13.09 -5.80
C ARG A 79 -12.89 11.67 -5.31
N LEU A 80 -14.09 11.14 -5.55
CA LEU A 80 -14.49 9.84 -5.04
C LEU A 80 -13.63 8.67 -5.57
N PRO A 81 -13.38 8.52 -6.89
CA PRO A 81 -12.50 7.46 -7.36
C PRO A 81 -11.06 7.61 -6.86
N ARG A 82 -10.55 8.85 -6.68
CA ARG A 82 -9.22 9.10 -6.12
C ARG A 82 -9.13 8.66 -4.65
N ILE A 83 -10.14 8.97 -3.83
CA ILE A 83 -10.23 8.53 -2.42
C ILE A 83 -10.23 6.99 -2.34
N ILE A 84 -11.06 6.34 -3.17
CA ILE A 84 -11.13 4.88 -3.23
C ILE A 84 -9.77 4.28 -3.63
N LEU A 85 -9.10 4.85 -4.64
CA LEU A 85 -7.76 4.40 -5.04
C LEU A 85 -6.75 4.59 -3.91
N ALA A 86 -6.74 5.73 -3.23
CA ALA A 86 -5.85 5.98 -2.10
C ALA A 86 -6.04 4.93 -0.99
N LEU A 87 -7.29 4.63 -0.64
CA LEU A 87 -7.62 3.61 0.35
C LEU A 87 -7.17 2.21 -0.08
N LEU A 88 -7.46 1.80 -1.31
CA LEU A 88 -7.09 0.49 -1.84
C LEU A 88 -5.58 0.31 -1.93
N ILE A 89 -4.87 1.30 -2.48
CA ILE A 89 -3.42 1.25 -2.67
C ILE A 89 -2.69 1.29 -1.34
N GLY A 90 -3.10 2.18 -0.42
CA GLY A 90 -2.52 2.26 0.91
C GLY A 90 -2.71 0.97 1.71
N ALA A 91 -3.92 0.40 1.67
CA ALA A 91 -4.25 -0.87 2.30
C ALA A 91 -3.39 -2.02 1.75
N SER A 92 -3.30 -2.13 0.43
CA SER A 92 -2.59 -3.22 -0.25
C SER A 92 -1.07 -3.16 -0.07
N LEU A 93 -0.45 -1.98 -0.23
CA LEU A 93 0.99 -1.80 -0.01
C LEU A 93 1.38 -2.10 1.44
N THR A 94 0.58 -1.62 2.40
CA THR A 94 0.83 -1.89 3.82
C THR A 94 0.66 -3.36 4.16
N ALA A 95 -0.39 -4.02 3.67
CA ALA A 95 -0.60 -5.43 3.91
C ALA A 95 0.47 -6.31 3.26
N SER A 96 0.87 -5.97 2.03
CA SER A 96 2.01 -6.61 1.35
C SER A 96 3.29 -6.46 2.18
N GLY A 97 3.61 -5.25 2.62
CA GLY A 97 4.75 -4.99 3.50
C GLY A 97 4.68 -5.77 4.81
N THR A 98 3.53 -5.77 5.50
CA THR A 98 3.32 -6.54 6.74
C THR A 98 3.58 -8.03 6.52
N THR A 99 3.09 -8.58 5.41
CA THR A 99 3.27 -9.97 5.02
C THR A 99 4.74 -10.29 4.74
N LEU A 100 5.42 -9.46 3.95
CA LEU A 100 6.84 -9.67 3.61
C LEU A 100 7.74 -9.51 4.84
N GLN A 101 7.48 -8.54 5.73
CA GLN A 101 8.19 -8.40 6.99
C GLN A 101 8.03 -9.63 7.90
N ALA A 102 6.85 -10.25 7.94
CA ALA A 102 6.63 -11.50 8.65
C ALA A 102 7.36 -12.67 7.99
N LEU A 103 7.24 -12.80 6.67
CA LEU A 103 7.86 -13.84 5.86
C LEU A 103 9.39 -13.86 5.98
N PHE A 104 10.01 -12.68 5.93
CA PHE A 104 11.46 -12.51 6.01
C PHE A 104 11.98 -12.34 7.44
N ARG A 105 11.08 -12.26 8.43
CA ARG A 105 11.43 -11.95 9.82
C ARG A 105 12.34 -10.73 9.95
N ASN A 106 12.08 -9.74 9.09
CA ASN A 106 12.89 -8.54 9.00
C ASN A 106 11.98 -7.32 8.79
N PRO A 107 11.92 -6.37 9.73
CA PRO A 107 11.08 -5.19 9.63
C PRO A 107 11.52 -4.19 8.55
N LEU A 108 12.71 -4.38 7.96
CA LEU A 108 13.27 -3.53 6.92
C LEU A 108 12.85 -3.94 5.51
N VAL A 109 12.07 -5.01 5.39
CA VAL A 109 11.63 -5.52 4.08
C VAL A 109 10.40 -4.76 3.59
N SER A 110 10.41 -4.40 2.33
CA SER A 110 9.29 -3.82 1.58
C SER A 110 9.05 -4.59 0.28
N PRO A 111 7.90 -4.42 -0.39
CA PRO A 111 7.66 -5.03 -1.69
C PRO A 111 8.72 -4.68 -2.76
N ASP A 112 9.34 -3.51 -2.64
CA ASP A 112 10.34 -3.00 -3.58
C ASP A 112 11.63 -3.84 -3.59
N ILE A 113 11.96 -4.51 -2.46
CA ILE A 113 13.16 -5.36 -2.35
C ILE A 113 13.15 -6.50 -3.38
N LEU A 114 11.97 -6.92 -3.86
CA LEU A 114 11.86 -7.96 -4.88
C LEU A 114 12.02 -7.44 -6.32
N GLY A 115 12.40 -6.17 -6.50
CA GLY A 115 12.53 -5.55 -7.82
C GLY A 115 11.21 -5.17 -8.48
N LEU A 116 10.10 -5.28 -7.74
CA LEU A 116 8.77 -5.07 -8.27
C LEU A 116 8.57 -3.67 -8.84
N SER A 117 8.99 -2.64 -8.11
CA SER A 117 8.84 -1.24 -8.52
C SER A 117 9.69 -0.89 -9.74
N SER A 118 10.93 -1.38 -9.83
CA SER A 118 11.79 -1.17 -11.00
C SER A 118 11.28 -1.92 -12.23
N GLY A 119 10.78 -3.15 -12.07
CA GLY A 119 10.09 -3.88 -13.14
C GLY A 119 8.86 -3.15 -13.65
N ALA A 120 7.99 -2.69 -12.74
CA ALA A 120 6.80 -1.93 -13.10
C ALA A 120 7.13 -0.61 -13.81
N ALA A 121 8.17 0.10 -13.36
CA ALA A 121 8.65 1.32 -14.01
C ALA A 121 9.15 1.08 -15.43
N PHE A 122 9.92 0.01 -15.64
CA PHE A 122 10.34 -0.39 -16.98
C PHE A 122 9.12 -0.70 -17.87
N GLY A 123 8.16 -1.51 -17.36
CA GLY A 123 6.95 -1.85 -18.08
C GLY A 123 6.11 -0.64 -18.49
N ALA A 124 5.96 0.33 -17.59
CA ALA A 124 5.29 1.59 -17.88
C ALA A 124 6.06 2.42 -18.92
N ALA A 125 7.39 2.57 -18.75
CA ALA A 125 8.24 3.33 -19.67
C ALA A 125 8.20 2.75 -21.09
N LEU A 126 8.15 1.42 -21.22
CA LEU A 126 8.06 0.73 -22.52
C LEU A 126 6.83 1.17 -23.31
N THR A 127 5.70 1.43 -22.64
CA THR A 127 4.47 1.85 -23.30
C THR A 127 4.51 3.27 -23.84
N TYR A 128 5.32 4.13 -23.26
CA TYR A 128 5.54 5.50 -23.79
C TYR A 128 6.44 5.48 -25.03
N VAL A 129 7.27 4.46 -25.16
CA VAL A 129 8.07 4.24 -26.38
C VAL A 129 7.24 3.53 -27.45
N ILE A 130 6.42 2.55 -27.05
CA ILE A 130 5.53 1.76 -27.92
C ILE A 130 4.06 2.06 -27.55
N PRO A 131 3.43 3.09 -28.18
CA PRO A 131 2.10 3.58 -27.75
C PRO A 131 0.94 2.59 -27.90
N SER A 132 1.13 1.48 -28.64
CA SER A 132 0.11 0.43 -28.78
C SER A 132 -0.09 -0.42 -27.51
N LEU A 133 0.83 -0.35 -26.56
CA LEU A 133 0.79 -1.12 -25.32
C LEU A 133 0.08 -0.34 -24.20
N PRO A 134 -0.81 -0.97 -23.42
CA PRO A 134 -1.49 -0.32 -22.31
C PRO A 134 -0.58 -0.24 -21.06
N VAL A 135 -0.50 0.95 -20.43
CA VAL A 135 0.43 1.25 -19.32
C VAL A 135 0.22 0.31 -18.13
N GLN A 136 -1.02 0.19 -17.63
CA GLN A 136 -1.31 -0.57 -16.41
C GLN A 136 -1.00 -2.07 -16.55
N PRO A 137 -1.46 -2.79 -17.59
CA PRO A 137 -1.10 -4.19 -17.80
C PRO A 137 0.40 -4.42 -17.94
N MET A 138 1.12 -3.53 -18.63
CA MET A 138 2.57 -3.68 -18.79
C MET A 138 3.31 -3.44 -17.48
N ALA A 139 2.98 -2.40 -16.74
CA ALA A 139 3.55 -2.15 -15.42
C ALA A 139 3.26 -3.32 -14.46
N PHE A 140 2.04 -3.84 -14.45
CA PHE A 140 1.67 -5.00 -13.64
C PHE A 140 2.46 -6.26 -14.03
N PHE A 141 2.50 -6.58 -15.32
CA PHE A 141 3.21 -7.75 -15.83
C PHE A 141 4.71 -7.72 -15.50
N PHE A 142 5.40 -6.62 -15.82
CA PHE A 142 6.83 -6.50 -15.56
C PHE A 142 7.14 -6.40 -14.06
N GLY A 143 6.26 -5.83 -13.26
CA GLY A 143 6.38 -5.85 -11.80
C GLY A 143 6.31 -7.26 -11.23
N LEU A 144 5.33 -8.08 -11.64
CA LEU A 144 5.24 -9.48 -11.25
C LEU A 144 6.40 -10.31 -11.82
N MET A 145 6.80 -10.04 -13.05
CA MET A 145 7.95 -10.73 -13.68
C MET A 145 9.24 -10.47 -12.90
N ALA A 146 9.49 -9.24 -12.47
CA ALA A 146 10.65 -8.91 -11.66
C ALA A 146 10.64 -9.66 -10.31
N ALA A 147 9.51 -9.67 -9.61
CA ALA A 147 9.36 -10.41 -8.36
C ALA A 147 9.52 -11.94 -8.57
N GLY A 148 8.96 -12.47 -9.65
CA GLY A 148 9.09 -13.87 -10.05
C GLY A 148 10.53 -14.24 -10.38
N LEU A 149 11.25 -13.41 -11.13
CA LEU A 149 12.68 -13.58 -11.44
C LEU A 149 13.53 -13.57 -10.16
N SER A 150 13.25 -12.63 -9.24
CA SER A 150 13.94 -12.56 -7.95
C SER A 150 13.74 -13.84 -7.14
N TYR A 151 12.51 -14.37 -7.11
CA TYR A 151 12.25 -15.65 -6.47
C TYR A 151 12.97 -16.82 -7.16
N PHE A 152 12.89 -16.89 -8.49
CA PHE A 152 13.53 -17.96 -9.27
C PHE A 152 15.04 -18.01 -9.07
N LEU A 153 15.71 -16.85 -9.10
CA LEU A 153 17.15 -16.73 -8.87
C LEU A 153 17.55 -17.07 -7.43
N ALA A 154 16.65 -16.85 -6.47
CA ALA A 154 16.91 -17.14 -5.06
C ALA A 154 16.80 -18.63 -4.70
N VAL A 155 16.11 -19.43 -5.53
CA VAL A 155 15.91 -20.87 -5.29
C VAL A 155 17.23 -21.61 -5.49
N LYS A 156 17.73 -22.25 -4.42
CA LYS A 156 18.89 -23.16 -4.46
C LYS A 156 18.51 -24.47 -3.78
N ASN A 157 18.72 -25.60 -4.44
CA ASN A 157 18.41 -26.93 -3.90
C ASN A 157 16.97 -27.09 -3.36
N ARG A 158 15.99 -26.46 -4.04
CA ARG A 158 14.57 -26.42 -3.65
C ARG A 158 14.29 -25.63 -2.36
N GLU A 159 15.25 -24.92 -1.82
CA GLU A 159 15.11 -24.04 -0.68
C GLU A 159 15.32 -22.59 -1.09
N VAL A 160 14.67 -21.67 -0.37
CA VAL A 160 14.80 -20.23 -0.59
C VAL A 160 15.20 -19.58 0.73
N SER A 161 16.47 -19.15 0.80
CA SER A 161 16.90 -18.36 1.96
C SER A 161 16.46 -16.91 1.82
N THR A 162 16.16 -16.26 2.95
CA THR A 162 15.83 -14.83 3.01
C THR A 162 16.91 -13.97 2.38
N VAL A 163 18.17 -14.26 2.68
CA VAL A 163 19.33 -13.51 2.15
C VAL A 163 19.42 -13.64 0.63
N SER A 164 19.31 -14.89 0.10
CA SER A 164 19.32 -15.12 -1.35
C SER A 164 18.21 -14.36 -2.07
N LEU A 165 17.02 -14.31 -1.49
CA LEU A 165 15.89 -13.63 -2.11
C LEU A 165 16.07 -12.11 -2.13
N ILE A 166 16.60 -11.52 -1.04
CA ILE A 166 16.92 -10.09 -0.99
C ILE A 166 18.01 -9.75 -2.02
N LEU A 167 19.10 -10.56 -2.06
CA LEU A 167 20.21 -10.32 -2.99
C LEU A 167 19.77 -10.45 -4.45
N SER A 168 18.96 -11.47 -4.77
CA SER A 168 18.37 -11.64 -6.10
C SER A 168 17.51 -10.45 -6.49
N GLY A 169 16.71 -9.94 -5.55
CA GLY A 169 15.86 -8.77 -5.78
C GLY A 169 16.67 -7.49 -6.07
N VAL A 170 17.79 -7.28 -5.37
CA VAL A 170 18.72 -6.17 -5.66
C VAL A 170 19.29 -6.28 -7.07
N ILE A 171 19.72 -7.48 -7.48
CA ILE A 171 20.25 -7.72 -8.83
C ILE A 171 19.18 -7.48 -9.89
N VAL A 172 17.97 -8.02 -9.71
CA VAL A 172 16.85 -7.83 -10.64
C VAL A 172 16.45 -6.35 -10.71
N SER A 173 16.40 -5.66 -9.57
CA SER A 173 16.16 -4.21 -9.52
C SER A 173 17.18 -3.43 -10.34
N ALA A 174 18.48 -3.76 -10.20
CA ALA A 174 19.55 -3.09 -10.94
C ALA A 174 19.41 -3.30 -12.45
N VAL A 175 19.06 -4.51 -12.90
CA VAL A 175 18.83 -4.82 -14.31
C VAL A 175 17.64 -4.03 -14.87
N PHE A 176 16.49 -4.05 -14.19
CA PHE A 176 15.32 -3.28 -14.65
C PHE A 176 15.55 -1.78 -14.59
N THR A 177 16.30 -1.28 -13.63
CA THR A 177 16.69 0.14 -13.57
C THR A 177 17.61 0.51 -14.73
N ALA A 178 18.55 -0.34 -15.11
CA ALA A 178 19.39 -0.11 -16.30
C ALA A 178 18.57 -0.14 -17.60
N LEU A 179 17.63 -1.07 -17.73
CA LEU A 179 16.70 -1.11 -18.88
C LEU A 179 15.81 0.14 -18.93
N LEU A 180 15.29 0.60 -17.78
CA LEU A 180 14.54 1.86 -17.70
C LEU A 180 15.39 3.04 -18.11
N ALA A 181 16.62 3.15 -17.60
CA ALA A 181 17.55 4.22 -17.98
C ALA A 181 17.87 4.23 -19.48
N THR A 182 17.97 3.05 -20.10
CA THR A 182 18.14 2.92 -21.55
C THR A 182 16.94 3.49 -22.31
N LEU A 183 15.70 3.17 -21.88
CA LEU A 183 14.50 3.76 -22.49
C LEU A 183 14.45 5.28 -22.31
N GLN A 184 14.83 5.78 -21.13
CA GLN A 184 14.88 7.21 -20.83
C GLN A 184 15.91 7.94 -21.69
N PHE A 185 17.06 7.32 -21.97
CA PHE A 185 18.13 7.89 -22.79
C PHE A 185 17.68 8.10 -24.25
N PHE A 186 16.89 7.17 -24.80
CA PHE A 186 16.39 7.27 -26.17
C PHE A 186 15.04 7.98 -26.30
N ALA A 187 14.39 8.32 -25.18
CA ALA A 187 13.09 8.98 -25.18
C ALA A 187 13.21 10.45 -25.61
N ASP A 188 12.23 10.95 -26.35
CA ASP A 188 12.09 12.39 -26.57
C ASP A 188 11.74 13.12 -25.25
N PRO A 189 12.00 14.45 -25.15
CA PRO A 189 11.82 15.19 -23.91
C PRO A 189 10.44 15.07 -23.29
N PHE A 190 9.36 15.02 -24.08
CA PHE A 190 7.99 14.91 -23.58
C PHE A 190 7.70 13.52 -22.99
N LYS A 191 8.15 12.47 -23.67
CA LYS A 191 8.04 11.09 -23.17
C LYS A 191 8.88 10.90 -21.91
N LEU A 192 10.11 11.44 -21.91
CA LEU A 192 10.97 11.41 -20.72
C LEU A 192 10.29 12.06 -19.51
N GLN A 193 9.72 13.25 -19.68
CA GLN A 193 8.96 13.92 -18.61
C GLN A 193 7.80 13.05 -18.10
N THR A 194 7.06 12.40 -19.00
CA THR A 194 5.94 11.52 -18.63
C THR A 194 6.42 10.29 -17.85
N ILE A 195 7.53 9.66 -18.27
CA ILE A 195 8.15 8.54 -17.57
C ILE A 195 8.59 8.96 -16.17
N ILE A 196 9.29 10.09 -16.05
CA ILE A 196 9.75 10.63 -14.75
C ILE A 196 8.54 10.89 -13.84
N HIS A 197 7.49 11.57 -14.35
CA HIS A 197 6.29 11.86 -13.59
C HIS A 197 5.57 10.57 -13.11
N TRP A 198 5.53 9.53 -13.95
CA TRP A 198 4.96 8.24 -13.57
C TRP A 198 5.77 7.57 -12.45
N THR A 199 7.12 7.63 -12.53
CA THR A 199 7.99 7.01 -11.50
C THR A 199 7.95 7.72 -10.15
N MET A 200 7.51 8.97 -10.09
CA MET A 200 7.32 9.71 -8.84
C MET A 200 6.12 9.25 -8.02
N GLY A 201 5.24 8.43 -8.58
CA GLY A 201 4.04 7.93 -7.93
C GLY A 201 3.00 9.01 -7.67
N ASN A 202 1.83 8.85 -8.27
CA ASN A 202 0.76 9.85 -8.14
C ASN A 202 -0.63 9.23 -8.25
N LEU A 203 -1.61 9.93 -7.68
CA LEU A 203 -3.04 9.62 -7.78
C LEU A 203 -3.83 10.66 -8.57
N HIS A 204 -3.10 11.62 -9.20
CA HIS A 204 -3.65 12.78 -9.92
C HIS A 204 -4.76 12.39 -10.92
N ASN A 205 -4.53 11.37 -11.73
CA ASN A 205 -5.49 10.87 -12.70
C ASN A 205 -6.40 9.76 -12.15
N GLY A 206 -6.82 9.86 -10.87
CA GLY A 206 -7.76 8.93 -10.26
C GLY A 206 -9.08 8.90 -11.04
N SER A 207 -9.46 7.73 -11.56
CA SER A 207 -10.67 7.57 -12.37
C SER A 207 -11.35 6.23 -12.06
N TRP A 208 -12.64 6.13 -12.37
CA TRP A 208 -13.40 4.89 -12.23
C TRP A 208 -12.82 3.73 -13.06
N SER A 209 -12.18 4.03 -14.19
CA SER A 209 -11.48 3.02 -14.99
C SER A 209 -10.33 2.40 -14.21
N LYS A 210 -9.49 3.24 -13.57
CA LYS A 210 -8.39 2.79 -12.71
C LYS A 210 -8.88 2.02 -11.48
N VAL A 211 -9.97 2.48 -10.85
CA VAL A 211 -10.59 1.76 -9.73
C VAL A 211 -11.01 0.36 -10.19
N ARG A 212 -11.78 0.26 -11.27
CA ARG A 212 -12.27 -1.04 -11.78
C ARG A 212 -11.17 -1.99 -12.20
N SER A 213 -10.12 -1.50 -12.84
CA SER A 213 -8.99 -2.33 -13.29
C SER A 213 -8.14 -2.87 -12.14
N SER A 214 -8.01 -2.14 -11.03
CA SER A 214 -7.15 -2.53 -9.90
C SER A 214 -7.90 -3.15 -8.73
N ALA A 215 -9.13 -2.71 -8.45
CA ALA A 215 -9.88 -3.10 -7.27
C ALA A 215 -10.07 -4.61 -7.15
N LEU A 216 -10.43 -5.29 -8.25
CA LEU A 216 -10.64 -6.74 -8.24
C LEU A 216 -9.40 -7.49 -7.79
N LEU A 217 -8.23 -7.19 -8.37
CA LEU A 217 -6.97 -7.84 -8.04
C LEU A 217 -6.53 -7.53 -6.61
N ILE A 218 -6.65 -6.26 -6.20
CA ILE A 218 -6.31 -5.82 -4.84
C ILE A 218 -7.23 -6.50 -3.83
N LEU A 219 -8.54 -6.50 -4.03
CA LEU A 219 -9.49 -7.10 -3.09
C LEU A 219 -9.32 -8.62 -2.97
N ILE A 220 -9.11 -9.34 -4.08
CA ILE A 220 -8.85 -10.78 -4.06
C ILE A 220 -7.56 -11.08 -3.29
N GLY A 221 -6.47 -10.37 -3.58
CA GLY A 221 -5.20 -10.59 -2.90
C GLY A 221 -5.24 -10.19 -1.42
N CYS A 222 -5.90 -9.08 -1.06
CA CYS A 222 -6.12 -8.68 0.32
C CYS A 222 -7.00 -9.69 1.08
N ALA A 223 -8.07 -10.19 0.47
CA ALA A 223 -8.92 -11.23 1.04
C ALA A 223 -8.11 -12.52 1.28
N TRP A 224 -7.27 -12.91 0.31
CA TRP A 224 -6.38 -14.05 0.48
C TRP A 224 -5.45 -13.85 1.68
N LEU A 225 -4.72 -12.71 1.76
CA LEU A 225 -3.84 -12.40 2.89
C LEU A 225 -4.60 -12.38 4.23
N PHE A 226 -5.84 -11.89 4.23
CA PHE A 226 -6.70 -11.88 5.41
C PHE A 226 -7.05 -13.29 5.88
N ILE A 227 -7.40 -14.19 4.97
CA ILE A 227 -7.79 -15.57 5.28
C ILE A 227 -6.61 -16.36 5.87
N ILE A 228 -5.42 -16.20 5.27
CA ILE A 228 -4.24 -16.98 5.67
C ILE A 228 -3.35 -16.27 6.70
N ARG A 229 -3.75 -15.13 7.28
CA ARG A 229 -2.92 -14.29 8.16
C ARG A 229 -2.34 -15.01 9.38
N TRP A 230 -3.04 -16.02 9.89
CA TRP A 230 -2.55 -16.82 11.01
C TRP A 230 -1.28 -17.64 10.67
N ARG A 231 -1.13 -18.05 9.40
CA ARG A 231 0.06 -18.78 8.92
C ARG A 231 1.33 -17.93 8.98
N MET A 232 1.19 -16.61 8.92
CA MET A 232 2.32 -15.69 9.09
C MET A 232 2.92 -15.78 10.48
N ASN A 233 2.09 -16.03 11.52
CA ASN A 233 2.58 -16.21 12.88
C ASN A 233 3.39 -17.51 13.01
N VAL A 234 2.96 -18.57 12.35
CA VAL A 234 3.69 -19.86 12.35
C VAL A 234 5.04 -19.72 11.65
N LEU A 235 5.10 -19.08 10.48
CA LEU A 235 6.34 -18.83 9.76
C LEU A 235 7.29 -17.88 10.51
N ALA A 236 6.75 -16.95 11.30
CA ALA A 236 7.54 -16.04 12.12
C ALA A 236 8.32 -16.77 13.23
N LEU A 237 7.87 -17.94 13.69
CA LEU A 237 8.59 -18.76 14.67
C LEU A 237 9.85 -19.38 14.08
N GLY A 238 9.78 -19.91 12.85
CA GLY A 238 10.91 -20.55 12.19
C GLY A 238 10.49 -21.62 11.18
N GLU A 239 11.46 -22.09 10.38
CA GLU A 239 11.17 -23.15 9.41
C GLU A 239 11.05 -24.52 10.09
N GLU A 240 11.84 -24.76 11.14
CA GLU A 240 11.79 -26.01 11.91
C GLU A 240 10.49 -26.09 12.68
N GLU A 241 10.08 -25.04 13.38
CA GLU A 241 8.81 -24.94 14.08
C GLU A 241 7.62 -25.10 13.14
N THR A 242 7.72 -24.50 11.93
CA THR A 242 6.71 -24.66 10.89
C THR A 242 6.54 -26.13 10.47
N ARG A 243 7.67 -26.88 10.36
CA ARG A 243 7.62 -28.33 10.06
C ARG A 243 7.04 -29.15 11.21
N VAL A 244 7.36 -28.80 12.45
CA VAL A 244 6.82 -29.48 13.64
C VAL A 244 5.29 -29.35 13.71
N VAL A 245 4.73 -28.21 13.31
CA VAL A 245 3.27 -28.00 13.24
C VAL A 245 2.64 -28.71 12.03
N GLY A 246 3.43 -29.40 11.19
CA GLY A 246 2.94 -30.14 10.02
C GLY A 246 2.77 -29.32 8.76
N LEU A 247 3.25 -28.08 8.74
CA LEU A 247 3.21 -27.21 7.56
C LEU A 247 4.52 -27.30 6.77
N ASN A 248 4.42 -27.14 5.45
CA ASN A 248 5.61 -27.11 4.58
C ASN A 248 6.08 -25.66 4.39
N PRO A 249 7.25 -25.24 4.95
CA PRO A 249 7.72 -23.86 4.91
C PRO A 249 7.77 -23.26 3.48
N ARG A 250 8.15 -24.06 2.49
CA ARG A 250 8.23 -23.63 1.10
C ARG A 250 6.85 -23.29 0.53
N ARG A 251 5.85 -24.14 0.79
CA ARG A 251 4.47 -23.89 0.33
C ARG A 251 3.89 -22.67 1.03
N GLU A 252 4.13 -22.54 2.33
CA GLU A 252 3.64 -21.41 3.10
C GLU A 252 4.27 -20.09 2.65
N LYS A 253 5.58 -20.06 2.35
CA LYS A 253 6.25 -18.90 1.77
C LYS A 253 5.62 -18.49 0.43
N LEU A 254 5.36 -19.44 -0.46
CA LEU A 254 4.69 -19.15 -1.75
C LEU A 254 3.26 -18.64 -1.58
N LEU A 255 2.48 -19.29 -0.69
CA LEU A 255 1.11 -18.90 -0.40
C LEU A 255 0.99 -17.45 0.12
N LEU A 256 2.02 -16.93 0.77
CA LEU A 256 2.10 -15.56 1.27
C LEU A 256 2.74 -14.61 0.24
N LEU A 257 3.78 -15.07 -0.45
CA LEU A 257 4.52 -14.25 -1.41
C LEU A 257 3.67 -13.87 -2.63
N ILE A 258 2.93 -14.84 -3.18
CA ILE A 258 2.10 -14.62 -4.38
C ILE A 258 1.05 -13.51 -4.16
N PRO A 259 0.17 -13.58 -3.15
CA PRO A 259 -0.81 -12.49 -2.96
C PRO A 259 -0.16 -11.18 -2.55
N ALA A 260 0.94 -11.20 -1.77
CA ALA A 260 1.65 -9.98 -1.39
C ALA A 260 2.25 -9.25 -2.61
N THR A 261 2.89 -9.98 -3.52
CA THR A 261 3.44 -9.40 -4.76
C THR A 261 2.35 -9.00 -5.74
N LEU A 262 1.25 -9.76 -5.83
CA LEU A 262 0.11 -9.45 -6.68
C LEU A 262 -0.54 -8.12 -6.29
N VAL A 263 -0.86 -7.91 -5.00
CA VAL A 263 -1.49 -6.66 -4.55
C VAL A 263 -0.55 -5.46 -4.68
N ALA A 264 0.74 -5.65 -4.42
CA ALA A 264 1.74 -4.60 -4.59
C ALA A 264 1.91 -4.22 -6.07
N SER A 265 2.03 -5.21 -6.98
CA SER A 265 2.11 -4.95 -8.42
C SER A 265 0.87 -4.27 -8.97
N ALA A 266 -0.34 -4.70 -8.54
CA ALA A 266 -1.59 -4.07 -8.95
C ALA A 266 -1.66 -2.61 -8.51
N SER A 267 -1.15 -2.30 -7.31
CA SER A 267 -1.11 -0.95 -6.76
C SER A 267 -0.13 -0.07 -7.51
N VAL A 268 1.12 -0.53 -7.70
CA VAL A 268 2.16 0.22 -8.42
C VAL A 268 1.77 0.45 -9.88
N ALA A 269 1.12 -0.51 -10.53
CA ALA A 269 0.65 -0.37 -11.92
C ALA A 269 -0.33 0.79 -12.12
N VAL A 270 -1.09 1.15 -11.10
CA VAL A 270 -2.12 2.20 -11.16
C VAL A 270 -1.60 3.55 -10.68
N SER A 271 -0.77 3.54 -9.64
CA SER A 271 -0.30 4.75 -8.96
C SER A 271 1.12 5.17 -9.30
N GLY A 272 1.89 4.33 -10.02
CA GLY A 272 3.34 4.50 -10.06
C GLY A 272 4.00 4.08 -8.74
N ILE A 273 5.26 4.46 -8.55
CA ILE A 273 6.04 4.03 -7.38
C ILE A 273 5.70 4.90 -6.17
N ILE A 274 5.07 4.30 -5.16
CA ILE A 274 4.82 4.93 -3.87
C ILE A 274 5.74 4.30 -2.83
N GLY A 275 6.87 4.94 -2.59
CA GLY A 275 7.86 4.47 -1.61
C GLY A 275 7.39 4.60 -0.16
N MET A 276 8.09 3.91 0.75
CA MET A 276 7.93 3.97 2.20
C MET A 276 6.61 3.46 2.79
N VAL A 277 5.48 3.47 2.08
CA VAL A 277 4.19 2.98 2.60
C VAL A 277 4.29 1.50 2.97
N GLY A 278 4.82 0.66 2.08
CA GLY A 278 5.03 -0.76 2.33
C GLY A 278 6.18 -1.10 3.31
N LEU A 279 6.92 -0.09 3.79
CA LEU A 279 8.01 -0.26 4.75
C LEU A 279 7.67 0.33 6.12
N ALA A 280 7.36 1.62 6.16
CA ALA A 280 7.19 2.36 7.41
C ALA A 280 5.83 2.08 8.07
N VAL A 281 4.76 2.03 7.28
CA VAL A 281 3.40 1.86 7.81
C VAL A 281 3.18 0.49 8.46
N PRO A 282 3.64 -0.66 7.90
CA PRO A 282 3.61 -1.94 8.61
C PRO A 282 4.31 -1.92 9.96
N HIS A 283 5.44 -1.22 10.03
CA HIS A 283 6.17 -1.09 11.27
C HIS A 283 5.39 -0.25 12.31
N MET A 284 4.76 0.86 11.89
CA MET A 284 3.84 1.63 12.75
C MET A 284 2.72 0.75 13.29
N VAL A 285 2.10 -0.06 12.43
CA VAL A 285 1.03 -1.00 12.83
C VAL A 285 1.54 -1.97 13.90
N ARG A 286 2.72 -2.56 13.73
CA ARG A 286 3.29 -3.48 14.74
C ARG A 286 3.57 -2.80 16.08
N ILE A 287 3.98 -1.54 16.09
CA ILE A 287 4.14 -0.76 17.33
C ILE A 287 2.79 -0.57 18.04
N MET A 288 1.70 -0.36 17.28
CA MET A 288 0.38 -0.07 17.83
C MET A 288 -0.38 -1.30 18.32
N VAL A 289 -0.31 -2.42 17.57
CA VAL A 289 -1.12 -3.63 17.84
C VAL A 289 -0.30 -4.87 18.20
N GLY A 290 1.03 -4.77 18.20
CA GLY A 290 1.94 -5.88 18.51
C GLY A 290 2.31 -6.74 17.28
N PRO A 291 3.07 -7.82 17.51
CA PRO A 291 3.62 -8.66 16.45
C PRO A 291 2.63 -9.68 15.86
N ASP A 292 1.45 -9.85 16.47
CA ASP A 292 0.45 -10.82 16.02
C ASP A 292 -0.15 -10.42 14.67
N ASN A 293 0.15 -11.21 13.63
CA ASN A 293 -0.30 -10.95 12.27
C ASN A 293 -1.81 -11.13 12.10
N THR A 294 -2.50 -11.86 12.99
CA THR A 294 -3.96 -12.00 12.94
C THR A 294 -4.66 -10.66 13.19
N ARG A 295 -4.01 -9.76 13.94
CA ARG A 295 -4.44 -8.39 14.21
C ARG A 295 -3.74 -7.38 13.28
N ALA A 296 -2.46 -7.56 13.03
CA ALA A 296 -1.67 -6.62 12.24
C ALA A 296 -2.17 -6.49 10.78
N ILE A 297 -2.60 -7.58 10.13
CA ILE A 297 -3.09 -7.55 8.74
C ILE A 297 -4.36 -6.70 8.59
N PRO A 298 -5.47 -6.94 9.34
CA PRO A 298 -6.67 -6.11 9.19
C PRO A 298 -6.43 -4.65 9.60
N VAL A 299 -5.62 -4.38 10.62
CA VAL A 299 -5.24 -3.00 10.97
C VAL A 299 -4.38 -2.37 9.87
N SER A 300 -3.52 -3.14 9.18
CA SER A 300 -2.74 -2.66 8.02
C SER A 300 -3.62 -2.20 6.88
N PHE A 301 -4.76 -2.85 6.62
CA PHE A 301 -5.71 -2.38 5.60
C PHE A 301 -6.27 -1.01 5.96
N ALA A 302 -6.80 -0.87 7.16
CA ALA A 302 -7.45 0.36 7.59
C ALA A 302 -6.44 1.51 7.77
N PHE A 303 -5.37 1.27 8.50
CA PHE A 303 -4.37 2.29 8.79
C PHE A 303 -3.56 2.67 7.55
N GLY A 304 -3.18 1.70 6.71
CA GLY A 304 -2.46 1.94 5.46
C GLY A 304 -3.27 2.76 4.46
N GLY A 305 -4.55 2.41 4.28
CA GLY A 305 -5.48 3.19 3.46
C GLY A 305 -5.65 4.61 3.98
N SER A 306 -5.87 4.76 5.29
CA SER A 306 -5.99 6.06 5.96
C SER A 306 -4.73 6.91 5.82
N PHE A 307 -3.56 6.32 6.03
CA PHE A 307 -2.26 7.01 5.90
C PHE A 307 -2.08 7.56 4.48
N LEU A 308 -2.28 6.73 3.46
CA LEU A 308 -2.11 7.18 2.07
C LEU A 308 -3.15 8.22 1.68
N LEU A 309 -4.38 8.11 2.17
CA LEU A 309 -5.43 9.10 1.95
C LEU A 309 -5.09 10.46 2.57
N ILE A 310 -4.53 10.48 3.79
CA ILE A 310 -4.03 11.72 4.42
C ILE A 310 -2.93 12.34 3.57
N VAL A 311 -1.94 11.54 3.17
CA VAL A 311 -0.82 12.02 2.36
C VAL A 311 -1.30 12.53 0.99
N ASP A 312 -2.22 11.83 0.33
CA ASP A 312 -2.83 12.29 -0.92
C ASP A 312 -3.60 13.60 -0.74
N THR A 313 -4.35 13.73 0.35
CA THR A 313 -5.06 14.97 0.66
C THR A 313 -4.10 16.14 0.86
N LEU A 314 -3.02 15.95 1.62
CA LEU A 314 -1.97 16.95 1.78
C LEU A 314 -1.30 17.31 0.45
N SER A 315 -0.95 16.29 -0.36
CA SER A 315 -0.31 16.43 -1.67
C SER A 315 -1.06 17.38 -2.61
N ARG A 316 -2.40 17.35 -2.59
CA ARG A 316 -3.24 18.16 -3.48
C ARG A 316 -3.71 19.50 -2.90
N THR A 317 -3.43 19.78 -1.61
CA THR A 317 -3.94 20.97 -0.93
C THR A 317 -2.86 21.92 -0.41
N MET A 318 -1.60 21.46 -0.30
CA MET A 318 -0.51 22.28 0.25
C MET A 318 0.04 23.32 -0.74
N THR A 319 -0.09 23.06 -2.04
CA THR A 319 0.46 23.92 -3.10
C THR A 319 -0.55 24.09 -4.23
N SER A 320 -0.37 25.14 -5.04
CA SER A 320 -1.19 25.40 -6.23
C SER A 320 -1.01 24.33 -7.34
N PHE A 321 0.07 23.57 -7.28
CA PHE A 321 0.31 22.40 -8.14
C PHE A 321 0.38 21.14 -7.29
N GLU A 322 -0.10 20.03 -7.82
CA GLU A 322 -0.10 18.77 -7.09
C GLU A 322 1.31 18.16 -7.03
N ILE A 323 1.84 17.98 -5.83
CA ILE A 323 3.11 17.30 -5.62
C ILE A 323 2.87 15.77 -5.68
N PRO A 324 3.69 14.98 -6.42
CA PRO A 324 3.53 13.54 -6.46
C PRO A 324 3.51 12.89 -5.07
N VAL A 325 2.55 12.01 -4.84
CA VAL A 325 2.32 11.35 -3.53
C VAL A 325 3.54 10.56 -3.06
N GLY A 326 4.29 9.94 -4.00
CA GLY A 326 5.51 9.20 -3.69
C GLY A 326 6.62 10.06 -3.08
N ILE A 327 6.68 11.35 -3.45
CA ILE A 327 7.61 12.32 -2.83
C ILE A 327 7.21 12.55 -1.36
N PHE A 328 5.94 12.82 -1.10
CA PHE A 328 5.44 13.05 0.27
C PHE A 328 5.63 11.83 1.17
N THR A 329 5.29 10.63 0.67
CA THR A 329 5.44 9.40 1.45
C THR A 329 6.91 9.16 1.83
N THR A 330 7.84 9.49 0.92
CA THR A 330 9.27 9.34 1.17
C THR A 330 9.79 10.40 2.16
N LEU A 331 9.35 11.65 2.02
CA LEU A 331 9.74 12.74 2.93
C LEU A 331 9.22 12.54 4.36
N ILE A 332 8.04 11.93 4.53
CA ILE A 332 7.48 11.60 5.85
C ILE A 332 8.09 10.29 6.38
N GLY A 333 8.13 9.26 5.55
CA GLY A 333 8.56 7.92 5.93
C GLY A 333 10.05 7.82 6.25
N GLY A 334 10.91 8.53 5.51
CA GLY A 334 12.36 8.51 5.71
C GLY A 334 12.80 8.98 7.10
N PRO A 335 12.47 10.19 7.54
CA PRO A 335 12.78 10.68 8.89
C PRO A 335 12.17 9.81 10.00
N PHE A 336 10.92 9.36 9.82
CA PHE A 336 10.29 8.45 10.75
C PHE A 336 11.12 7.16 10.92
N PHE A 337 11.59 6.61 9.81
CA PHE A 337 12.38 5.38 9.84
C PHE A 337 13.76 5.59 10.50
N VAL A 338 14.42 6.72 10.28
CA VAL A 338 15.66 7.09 10.97
C VAL A 338 15.46 7.17 12.48
N ILE A 339 14.35 7.77 12.94
CA ILE A 339 14.01 7.84 14.37
C ILE A 339 13.80 6.43 14.94
N LEU A 340 13.13 5.56 14.21
CA LEU A 340 12.92 4.16 14.61
C LEU A 340 14.24 3.40 14.77
N LEU A 341 15.13 3.51 13.79
CA LEU A 341 16.45 2.87 13.83
C LEU A 341 17.28 3.33 15.03
N LYS A 342 17.23 4.62 15.36
CA LYS A 342 17.90 5.15 16.54
C LYS A 342 17.30 4.60 17.85
N ARG A 343 15.97 4.48 17.93
CA ARG A 343 15.29 3.90 19.11
C ARG A 343 15.53 2.40 19.25
N ALA A 344 15.56 1.66 18.15
CA ALA A 344 15.85 0.23 18.17
C ALA A 344 17.27 -0.09 18.68
N LYS A 345 18.25 0.80 18.46
CA LYS A 345 19.60 0.67 19.06
C LYS A 345 19.61 0.93 20.56
N LEU A 346 18.59 1.59 21.12
CA LEU A 346 18.46 1.88 22.55
C LEU A 346 17.69 0.79 23.32
N LEU A 347 16.99 -0.08 22.59
CA LEU A 347 16.36 -1.27 23.15
C LEU A 347 17.29 -2.45 22.88
N PRO A 348 17.89 -3.12 23.89
CA PRO A 348 18.60 -4.36 23.65
C PRO A 348 17.61 -5.32 23.01
N MET A 349 17.90 -5.71 21.75
CA MET A 349 17.15 -6.78 21.11
C MET A 349 17.45 -8.03 21.93
N GLY A 350 16.57 -8.35 22.85
CA GLY A 350 16.52 -9.64 23.48
C GLY A 350 16.34 -10.69 22.37
N VAL A 351 17.34 -11.53 22.23
CA VAL A 351 17.38 -12.73 21.40
C VAL A 351 16.28 -13.68 21.85
#